data_9f1c64f622761bbee129930a41f0c2a9
#
_entry.id   9f1c64f622761bbee129930a41f0c2a9
#
_cell.length_a   1.000
_cell.length_b   1.000
_cell.length_c   1.000
_cell.angle_alpha   90.00
_cell.angle_beta   90.00
_cell.angle_gamma   90.00
#
_symmetry.space_group_name_H-M   'P 1'
#
loop_
_entity.id
_entity.type
_entity.pdbx_description
1 polymer ?
#
loop_
_entity_poly.entity_id
_entity_poly.type
_entity_poly.pdbx_seq_one_letter_code
_entity_poly.pdbx_strand_id
1 'polypeptide(L)'
;MTIQQIIDMTDSTKANMMPRNVKVMFLNEIENKVHQEILMKHVHSAEDEDPPVYDDTTDGSTQMLVPDAYASLYWYWLYIKIDQLNQEPDKEYNDNERFRAAWEDFSDWYTREHTPMTSFDRYII
;
A
#
# COMPACT_ATOMS: atom_id res chain seq x y z
N MET A 1 8.59 5.06 -3.46
CA MET A 1 8.23 6.45 -3.04
C MET A 1 8.22 6.54 -1.52
N THR A 2 8.51 7.71 -1.00
CA THR A 2 8.41 7.98 0.44
C THR A 2 6.97 8.26 0.84
N ILE A 3 6.70 8.16 2.15
CA ILE A 3 5.39 8.52 2.72
C ILE A 3 4.98 9.93 2.29
N GLN A 4 5.90 10.90 2.40
CA GLN A 4 5.60 12.29 2.06
C GLN A 4 5.31 12.48 0.57
N GLN A 5 6.04 11.78 -0.30
CA GLN A 5 5.79 11.86 -1.75
C GLN A 5 4.39 11.34 -2.11
N ILE A 6 3.95 10.26 -1.46
CA ILE A 6 2.60 9.71 -1.70
C ILE A 6 1.53 10.70 -1.22
N ILE A 7 1.71 11.28 -0.05
CA ILE A 7 0.78 12.27 0.50
C ILE A 7 0.72 13.50 -0.43
N ASP A 8 1.86 14.00 -0.89
CA ASP A 8 1.93 15.15 -1.80
C ASP A 8 1.25 14.84 -3.13
N MET A 9 1.47 13.65 -3.68
CA MET A 9 0.79 13.20 -4.90
C MET A 9 -0.73 13.19 -4.70
N THR A 10 -1.19 12.63 -3.60
CA THR A 10 -2.61 12.58 -3.27
C THR A 10 -3.21 13.98 -3.16
N ASP A 11 -2.56 14.86 -2.42
CA ASP A 11 -3.08 16.22 -2.18
C ASP A 11 -3.07 17.08 -3.44
N SER A 12 -2.13 16.84 -4.35
CA SER A 12 -2.05 17.59 -5.61
C SER A 12 -3.08 17.12 -6.64
N THR A 13 -3.64 15.92 -6.50
CA THR A 13 -4.49 15.30 -7.51
C THR A 13 -5.93 15.09 -7.05
N LYS A 14 -6.22 15.13 -5.75
CA LYS A 14 -7.57 14.99 -5.21
C LYS A 14 -7.77 15.94 -4.04
N ALA A 15 -8.70 16.88 -4.19
CA ALA A 15 -9.03 17.85 -3.13
C ALA A 15 -9.58 17.13 -1.91
N ASN A 16 -9.03 17.44 -0.72
CA ASN A 16 -9.45 16.80 0.53
C ASN A 16 -9.05 17.65 1.73
N MET A 17 -9.76 17.43 2.83
CA MET A 17 -9.48 18.02 4.13
C MET A 17 -8.93 17.00 5.13
N MET A 18 -8.53 15.83 4.66
CA MET A 18 -8.03 14.76 5.53
C MET A 18 -6.69 15.17 6.16
N PRO A 19 -6.55 15.11 7.50
CA PRO A 19 -5.30 15.44 8.15
C PRO A 19 -4.17 14.47 7.78
N ARG A 20 -2.92 14.96 7.86
CA ARG A 20 -1.74 14.15 7.55
C ARG A 20 -1.67 12.87 8.40
N ASN A 21 -1.94 12.98 9.70
CA ASN A 21 -1.88 11.82 10.59
C ASN A 21 -2.88 10.72 10.19
N VAL A 22 -4.04 11.09 9.68
CA VAL A 22 -5.05 10.14 9.20
C VAL A 22 -4.58 9.49 7.89
N LYS A 23 -3.96 10.25 6.99
CA LYS A 23 -3.37 9.70 5.77
C LYS A 23 -2.27 8.70 6.09
N VAL A 24 -1.40 9.00 7.06
CA VAL A 24 -0.35 8.07 7.49
C VAL A 24 -0.96 6.80 8.08
N MET A 25 -2.03 6.92 8.86
CA MET A 25 -2.75 5.76 9.40
C MET A 25 -3.26 4.84 8.29
N PHE A 26 -3.86 5.42 7.24
CA PHE A 26 -4.34 4.63 6.10
C PHE A 26 -3.20 4.05 5.27
N LEU A 27 -2.07 4.74 5.16
CA LEU A 27 -0.88 4.19 4.50
C LEU A 27 -0.30 3.03 5.30
N ASN A 28 -0.30 3.12 6.63
CA ASN A 28 0.09 2.00 7.48
C ASN A 28 -0.82 0.78 7.25
N GLU A 29 -2.12 1.01 7.12
CA GLU A 29 -3.10 -0.05 6.87
C GLU A 29 -2.80 -0.78 5.55
N ILE A 30 -2.61 -0.04 4.46
CA ILE A 30 -2.35 -0.67 3.15
C ILE A 30 -0.97 -1.32 3.11
N GLU A 31 0.03 -0.73 3.76
CA GLU A 31 1.36 -1.33 3.82
C GLU A 31 1.35 -2.67 4.55
N ASN A 32 0.57 -2.78 5.62
CA ASN A 32 0.36 -4.05 6.31
C ASN A 32 -0.29 -5.09 5.41
N LYS A 33 -1.25 -4.68 4.58
CA LYS A 33 -1.89 -5.58 3.60
C LYS A 33 -0.89 -6.04 2.54
N VAL A 34 -0.07 -5.14 2.02
CA VAL A 34 1.01 -5.48 1.08
C VAL A 34 1.93 -6.54 1.71
N HIS A 35 2.37 -6.30 2.92
CA HIS A 35 3.26 -7.21 3.63
C HIS A 35 2.62 -8.58 3.83
N GLN A 36 1.42 -8.65 4.38
CA GLN A 36 0.75 -9.90 4.73
C GLN A 36 0.24 -10.68 3.51
N GLU A 37 -0.33 -9.98 2.54
CA GLU A 37 -1.03 -10.64 1.44
C GLU A 37 -0.15 -10.90 0.23
N ILE A 38 0.98 -10.20 0.11
CA ILE A 38 1.88 -10.36 -1.03
C ILE A 38 3.26 -10.84 -0.57
N LEU A 39 3.98 -10.05 0.23
CA LEU A 39 5.36 -10.37 0.58
C LEU A 39 5.48 -11.67 1.35
N MET A 40 4.63 -11.90 2.35
CA MET A 40 4.71 -13.10 3.20
C MET A 40 4.26 -14.38 2.50
N LYS A 41 3.67 -14.28 1.32
CA LYS A 41 3.30 -15.44 0.50
C LYS A 41 4.41 -15.89 -0.44
N HIS A 42 5.55 -15.24 -0.37
CA HIS A 42 6.74 -15.57 -1.13
C HIS A 42 7.89 -15.89 -0.18
N VAL A 43 8.86 -16.66 -0.67
CA VAL A 43 10.06 -16.98 0.13
C VAL A 43 10.76 -15.68 0.51
N HIS A 44 11.04 -15.51 1.80
CA HIS A 44 11.61 -14.29 2.36
C HIS A 44 12.55 -14.63 3.51
N SER A 45 13.37 -13.67 3.92
CA SER A 45 14.25 -13.84 5.09
C SER A 45 13.47 -13.59 6.39
N ALA A 46 14.00 -14.07 7.50
CA ALA A 46 13.41 -13.83 8.83
C ALA A 46 13.36 -12.33 9.17
N GLU A 47 14.27 -11.53 8.61
CA GLU A 47 14.30 -10.09 8.83
C GLU A 47 13.09 -9.38 8.24
N ASP A 48 12.48 -9.97 7.20
CA ASP A 48 11.35 -9.38 6.50
C ASP A 48 10.00 -9.83 7.05
N GLU A 49 9.98 -10.65 8.13
CA GLU A 49 8.72 -11.17 8.68
C GLU A 49 7.88 -10.13 9.41
N ASP A 50 8.52 -9.13 10.01
CA ASP A 50 7.81 -8.08 10.73
C ASP A 50 7.35 -6.98 9.76
N PRO A 51 6.07 -6.61 9.77
CA PRO A 51 5.59 -5.53 8.93
C PRO A 51 6.14 -4.18 9.41
N PRO A 52 6.39 -3.23 8.51
CA PRO A 52 6.69 -1.87 8.92
C PRO A 52 5.50 -1.25 9.63
N VAL A 53 5.77 -0.36 10.57
CA VAL A 53 4.73 0.37 11.32
C VAL A 53 4.96 1.86 11.13
N TYR A 54 3.92 2.55 10.67
CA TYR A 54 3.94 3.99 10.45
C TYR A 54 2.90 4.67 11.33
N ASP A 55 3.27 5.79 11.91
CA ASP A 55 2.38 6.63 12.70
C ASP A 55 2.69 8.13 12.42
N ASP A 56 2.06 9.02 13.16
CA ASP A 56 2.23 10.47 12.96
C ASP A 56 3.65 10.97 13.31
N THR A 57 4.44 10.16 14.01
CA THR A 57 5.83 10.49 14.34
C THR A 57 6.82 9.93 13.31
N THR A 58 6.37 9.11 12.38
CA THR A 58 7.23 8.51 11.36
C THR A 58 7.74 9.59 10.41
N ASP A 59 9.05 9.58 10.14
CA ASP A 59 9.67 10.53 9.23
C ASP A 59 9.06 10.38 7.83
N GLY A 60 8.64 11.51 7.24
CA GLY A 60 8.05 11.53 5.90
C GLY A 60 8.99 11.04 4.80
N SER A 61 10.31 11.03 5.05
CA SER A 61 11.31 10.50 4.11
C SER A 61 11.40 8.97 4.14
N THR A 62 10.62 8.31 5.00
CA THR A 62 10.59 6.84 5.09
C THR A 62 10.12 6.24 3.76
N GLN A 63 10.94 5.32 3.23
CA GLN A 63 10.65 4.64 1.97
C GLN A 63 9.62 3.54 2.20
N MET A 64 8.59 3.49 1.34
CA MET A 64 7.59 2.43 1.42
C MET A 64 8.02 1.20 0.62
N LEU A 65 7.36 0.06 0.88
CA LEU A 65 7.77 -1.25 0.37
C LEU A 65 7.60 -1.39 -1.15
N VAL A 66 6.52 -0.82 -1.69
CA VAL A 66 6.20 -1.00 -3.12
C VAL A 66 7.09 -0.10 -3.97
N PRO A 67 7.75 -0.64 -5.02
CA PRO A 67 8.58 0.16 -5.91
C PRO A 67 7.80 1.28 -6.61
N ASP A 68 8.49 2.33 -7.00
CA ASP A 68 7.89 3.51 -7.62
C ASP A 68 6.98 3.18 -8.80
N ALA A 69 7.38 2.20 -9.62
CA ALA A 69 6.60 1.80 -10.80
C ALA A 69 5.19 1.28 -10.45
N TYR A 70 5.00 0.81 -9.22
CA TYR A 70 3.73 0.21 -8.75
C TYR A 70 3.12 0.99 -7.59
N ALA A 71 3.67 2.15 -7.24
CA ALA A 71 3.27 2.90 -6.06
C ALA A 71 1.87 3.52 -6.16
N SER A 72 1.24 3.49 -7.34
CA SER A 72 -0.10 4.04 -7.52
C SER A 72 -1.15 3.40 -6.61
N LEU A 73 -0.93 2.15 -6.19
CA LEU A 73 -1.86 1.50 -5.26
C LEU A 73 -2.00 2.28 -3.94
N TYR A 74 -0.96 2.98 -3.52
CA TYR A 74 -0.99 3.78 -2.29
C TYR A 74 -1.92 4.97 -2.40
N TRP A 75 -1.79 5.79 -3.48
CA TRP A 75 -2.64 6.96 -3.58
C TRP A 75 -4.07 6.60 -4.00
N TYR A 76 -4.30 5.51 -4.74
CA TYR A 76 -5.66 5.03 -4.98
C TYR A 76 -6.33 4.56 -3.69
N TRP A 77 -5.57 3.94 -2.78
CA TRP A 77 -6.07 3.60 -1.45
C TRP A 77 -6.52 4.83 -0.68
N LEU A 78 -5.69 5.88 -0.70
CA LEU A 78 -6.05 7.16 -0.05
C LEU A 78 -7.25 7.80 -0.74
N TYR A 79 -7.36 7.74 -2.07
CA TYR A 79 -8.51 8.27 -2.80
C TYR A 79 -9.80 7.62 -2.34
N ILE A 80 -9.82 6.31 -2.17
CA ILE A 80 -10.99 5.58 -1.68
C ILE A 80 -11.42 6.13 -0.30
N LYS A 81 -10.46 6.32 0.61
CA LYS A 81 -10.74 6.84 1.95
C LYS A 81 -11.25 8.28 1.91
N ILE A 82 -10.69 9.10 1.04
CA ILE A 82 -11.14 10.47 0.81
C ILE A 82 -12.58 10.49 0.25
N ASP A 83 -12.87 9.63 -0.73
CA ASP A 83 -14.20 9.54 -1.33
C ASP A 83 -15.24 9.12 -0.30
N GLN A 84 -14.89 8.18 0.59
CA GLN A 84 -15.76 7.77 1.70
C GLN A 84 -16.04 8.94 2.65
N LEU A 85 -15.00 9.69 3.01
CA LEU A 85 -15.13 10.86 3.87
C LEU A 85 -16.00 11.94 3.23
N ASN A 86 -15.84 12.16 1.93
CA ASN A 86 -16.57 13.16 1.16
C ASN A 86 -17.96 12.69 0.71
N GLN A 87 -18.33 11.44 1.01
CA GLN A 87 -19.61 10.84 0.62
C GLN A 87 -19.85 10.90 -0.89
N GLU A 88 -18.84 10.47 -1.66
CA GLU A 88 -18.87 10.46 -3.12
C GLU A 88 -18.81 9.00 -3.64
N PRO A 89 -19.93 8.25 -3.60
CA PRO A 89 -19.92 6.82 -3.91
C PRO A 89 -19.52 6.47 -5.34
N ASP A 90 -19.82 7.31 -6.31
CA ASP A 90 -19.44 7.06 -7.71
C ASP A 90 -17.93 7.16 -7.90
N LYS A 91 -17.29 8.14 -7.24
CA LYS A 91 -15.83 8.27 -7.26
C LYS A 91 -15.17 7.14 -6.51
N GLU A 92 -15.73 6.74 -5.36
CA GLU A 92 -15.26 5.61 -4.59
C GLU A 92 -15.24 4.33 -5.42
N TYR A 93 -16.31 4.06 -6.16
CA TYR A 93 -16.39 2.89 -7.03
C TYR A 93 -15.27 2.91 -8.09
N ASN A 94 -15.07 4.03 -8.75
CA ASN A 94 -14.04 4.16 -9.79
C ASN A 94 -12.63 4.02 -9.20
N ASP A 95 -12.39 4.60 -8.04
CA ASP A 95 -11.08 4.51 -7.38
C ASP A 95 -10.82 3.10 -6.83
N ASN A 96 -11.85 2.38 -6.40
CA ASN A 96 -11.73 0.96 -6.05
C ASN A 96 -11.28 0.11 -7.24
N GLU A 97 -11.84 0.36 -8.43
CA GLU A 97 -11.43 -0.37 -9.64
C GLU A 97 -9.97 -0.07 -10.00
N ARG A 98 -9.55 1.21 -9.89
CA ARG A 98 -8.16 1.60 -10.12
C ARG A 98 -7.21 0.97 -9.10
N PHE A 99 -7.61 0.96 -7.83
CA PHE A 99 -6.83 0.32 -6.77
C PHE A 99 -6.66 -1.18 -7.05
N ARG A 100 -7.75 -1.85 -7.41
CA ARG A 100 -7.72 -3.29 -7.71
C ARG A 100 -6.74 -3.60 -8.84
N ALA A 101 -6.80 -2.82 -9.92
CA ALA A 101 -5.89 -2.99 -11.05
C ALA A 101 -4.43 -2.76 -10.64
N ALA A 102 -4.16 -1.72 -9.87
CA ALA A 102 -2.81 -1.41 -9.38
C ALA A 102 -2.29 -2.50 -8.44
N TRP A 103 -3.13 -3.03 -7.57
CA TRP A 103 -2.80 -4.14 -6.68
C TRP A 103 -2.43 -5.39 -7.46
N GLU A 104 -3.23 -5.76 -8.45
CA GLU A 104 -2.98 -6.91 -9.30
C GLU A 104 -1.68 -6.77 -10.09
N ASP A 105 -1.42 -5.58 -10.64
CA ASP A 105 -0.18 -5.31 -11.38
C ASP A 105 1.05 -5.51 -10.49
N PHE A 106 1.02 -5.00 -9.27
CA PHE A 106 2.11 -5.18 -8.32
C PHE A 106 2.25 -6.65 -7.91
N SER A 107 1.13 -7.28 -7.56
CA SER A 107 1.12 -8.68 -7.11
C SER A 107 1.67 -9.61 -8.20
N ASP A 108 1.27 -9.40 -9.45
CA ASP A 108 1.75 -10.19 -10.59
C ASP A 108 3.24 -9.99 -10.83
N TRP A 109 3.71 -8.74 -10.79
CA TRP A 109 5.12 -8.44 -10.93
C TRP A 109 5.93 -9.08 -9.79
N TYR A 110 5.47 -8.95 -8.56
CA TYR A 110 6.16 -9.51 -7.39
C TYR A 110 6.26 -11.02 -7.50
N THR A 111 5.21 -11.69 -7.95
CA THR A 111 5.18 -13.14 -8.15
C THR A 111 6.16 -13.60 -9.24
N ARG A 112 6.34 -12.80 -10.29
CA ARG A 112 7.33 -13.11 -11.34
C ARG A 112 8.76 -12.96 -10.83
N GLU A 113 9.01 -12.05 -9.92
CA GLU A 113 10.37 -11.73 -9.43
C GLU A 113 10.74 -12.52 -8.17
N HIS A 114 9.78 -13.16 -7.50
CA HIS A 114 9.99 -13.86 -6.24
C HIS A 114 9.35 -15.25 -6.29
N THR A 115 9.98 -16.19 -5.57
CA THR A 115 9.46 -17.57 -5.51
C THR A 115 8.25 -17.64 -4.57
N PRO A 116 7.07 -18.07 -5.06
CA PRO A 116 5.92 -18.26 -4.17
C PRO A 116 6.21 -19.30 -3.11
N MET A 117 5.71 -19.07 -1.90
CA MET A 117 5.83 -20.00 -0.80
C MET A 117 4.86 -21.16 -0.99
N THR A 118 5.38 -22.41 -0.90
CA THR A 118 4.56 -23.63 -0.99
C THR A 118 4.21 -24.13 0.41
N SER A 119 3.29 -25.10 0.49
CA SER A 119 2.99 -25.76 1.78
C SER A 119 4.22 -26.41 2.40
N PHE A 120 5.12 -26.94 1.57
CA PHE A 120 6.38 -27.55 2.02
C PHE A 120 7.29 -26.50 2.67
N ASP A 121 7.43 -25.33 2.06
CA ASP A 121 8.26 -24.24 2.60
C ASP A 121 7.78 -23.80 3.98
N ARG A 122 6.47 -23.81 4.21
CA ARG A 122 5.87 -23.44 5.50
C ARG A 122 6.25 -24.40 6.63
N TYR A 123 6.53 -25.65 6.33
CA TYR A 123 6.92 -26.66 7.32
C TYR A 123 8.42 -26.67 7.60
N ILE A 124 9.22 -26.15 6.72
CA ILE A 124 10.68 -26.11 6.84
C ILE A 124 11.15 -24.86 7.55
N ILE A 125 10.47 -23.76 7.33
CA ILE A 125 10.78 -22.47 7.92
C ILE A 125 10.15 -22.39 9.32
#